data_7375d68324f81810458e9228b8dbc0c2
#
_entry.id   7375d68324f81810458e9228b8dbc0c2
#
_cell.length_a   1.000
_cell.length_b   1.000
_cell.length_c   1.000
_cell.angle_alpha   90.00
_cell.angle_beta   90.00
_cell.angle_gamma   90.00
#
_symmetry.space_group_name_H-M   'P 1'
#
loop_
_entity.id
_entity.type
_entity.pdbx_description
1 polymer ?
#
loop_
_entity_poly.entity_id
_entity_poly.type
_entity_poly.pdbx_seq_one_letter_code
_entity_poly.pdbx_strand_id
1 'polypeptide(L)'
;MRPATRVVVATALLTLSACGGATSSLTDPPSSDPSDTASSPSLGARRVFPSDNPWNADISAQPVDPASATLIASCGLRNLHPDFGSVYGIPYVLAGSGTPKRPVSFDYADESDPGPYPIPDGAPIEGGASSTGDRHVLVVDTVAWKLYELYDAHPLNGGASWSAGAGAVFDLASDALRPMYWTSADAAGLPIFPGLVRYDEAVTKGAIDHAVRFTCPRTRKGFISPARHYASSDTSSALPPMGMRVRLAASFDVGTYPAEVQVILRAMKKYGMILADNGSGWYVTGAPDPRWDDDRLGALKQVPSSAFEVVRMGTVVR
;
A
#
# COMPACT_ATOMS: atom_id res chain seq x y z
N MET A 1 38.68 0.12 -46.02
CA MET A 1 38.36 -1.10 -46.79
C MET A 1 37.35 -1.92 -46.00
N ARG A 2 36.10 -1.95 -46.47
CA ARG A 2 35.05 -2.83 -45.96
C ARG A 2 34.95 -4.04 -46.90
N PRO A 3 34.63 -5.24 -46.42
CA PRO A 3 33.94 -6.21 -47.27
C PRO A 3 32.46 -6.32 -46.90
N ALA A 4 31.65 -6.38 -47.93
CA ALA A 4 30.22 -6.58 -47.93
C ALA A 4 29.86 -8.05 -47.69
N THR A 5 28.86 -8.34 -46.88
CA THR A 5 28.29 -9.67 -46.73
C THR A 5 26.95 -9.75 -47.46
N ARG A 6 26.86 -10.69 -48.38
CA ARG A 6 25.69 -10.97 -49.22
C ARG A 6 24.60 -11.68 -48.44
N VAL A 7 23.38 -11.22 -48.65
CA VAL A 7 22.14 -11.91 -48.25
C VAL A 7 21.79 -12.95 -49.30
N VAL A 8 21.58 -14.21 -48.88
CA VAL A 8 21.00 -15.28 -49.70
C VAL A 8 19.56 -15.49 -49.27
N VAL A 9 18.66 -15.23 -50.20
CA VAL A 9 17.23 -15.55 -50.06
C VAL A 9 16.99 -16.96 -50.60
N ALA A 10 16.54 -17.88 -49.76
CA ALA A 10 16.10 -19.18 -50.19
C ALA A 10 14.55 -19.24 -50.20
N THR A 11 14.02 -19.40 -51.42
CA THR A 11 12.57 -19.60 -51.66
C THR A 11 12.28 -21.10 -51.57
N ALA A 12 11.40 -21.52 -50.65
CA ALA A 12 10.92 -22.89 -50.57
C ALA A 12 9.46 -22.94 -51.03
N LEU A 13 9.20 -23.72 -52.08
CA LEU A 13 7.86 -24.06 -52.58
C LEU A 13 7.17 -25.04 -51.59
N LEU A 14 5.94 -24.73 -51.22
CA LEU A 14 5.05 -25.68 -50.53
C LEU A 14 4.23 -26.45 -51.56
N THR A 15 4.28 -27.79 -51.50
CA THR A 15 3.30 -28.69 -52.12
C THR A 15 2.19 -29.02 -51.12
N LEU A 16 0.95 -28.74 -51.52
CA LEU A 16 -0.23 -29.19 -50.78
C LEU A 16 -0.43 -30.71 -50.98
N SER A 17 -0.61 -31.44 -49.88
CA SER A 17 -1.19 -32.76 -49.90
C SER A 17 -2.37 -32.81 -48.89
N ALA A 18 -3.60 -33.01 -49.36
CA ALA A 18 -4.79 -33.15 -48.57
C ALA A 18 -4.99 -34.60 -48.19
N CYS A 19 -5.22 -34.91 -46.90
CA CYS A 19 -5.97 -36.09 -46.49
C CYS A 19 -6.52 -35.92 -45.08
N GLY A 20 -7.83 -35.91 -44.97
CA GLY A 20 -8.72 -36.67 -44.09
C GLY A 20 -8.61 -36.51 -42.56
N GLY A 21 -9.53 -35.79 -42.00
CA GLY A 21 -10.37 -36.07 -40.85
C GLY A 21 -9.81 -36.68 -39.55
N ALA A 22 -9.73 -35.86 -38.52
CA ALA A 22 -10.13 -36.21 -37.15
C ALA A 22 -10.35 -34.90 -36.39
N THR A 23 -11.60 -34.61 -36.04
CA THR A 23 -11.96 -33.51 -35.15
C THR A 23 -11.63 -33.88 -33.72
N SER A 24 -10.42 -33.54 -33.24
CA SER A 24 -10.13 -33.44 -31.81
C SER A 24 -10.51 -32.03 -31.38
N SER A 25 -11.56 -31.93 -30.58
CA SER A 25 -11.90 -30.71 -29.85
C SER A 25 -10.73 -30.32 -28.92
N LEU A 26 -9.95 -29.33 -29.34
CA LEU A 26 -9.05 -28.62 -28.43
C LEU A 26 -9.97 -27.86 -27.47
N THR A 27 -10.09 -28.35 -26.25
CA THR A 27 -10.59 -27.52 -25.15
C THR A 27 -9.55 -26.43 -24.94
N ASP A 28 -9.95 -25.19 -25.25
CA ASP A 28 -9.17 -24.01 -24.88
C ASP A 28 -8.88 -24.08 -23.37
N PRO A 29 -7.66 -23.72 -22.94
CA PRO A 29 -7.42 -23.56 -21.52
C PRO A 29 -8.39 -22.50 -20.98
N PRO A 30 -8.92 -22.67 -19.75
CA PRO A 30 -9.84 -21.70 -19.18
C PRO A 30 -9.15 -20.33 -19.22
N SER A 31 -9.76 -19.38 -19.93
CA SER A 31 -9.43 -17.97 -19.85
C SER A 31 -9.61 -17.60 -18.38
N SER A 32 -8.53 -17.30 -17.68
CA SER A 32 -8.59 -16.66 -16.37
C SER A 32 -9.20 -15.26 -16.60
N ASP A 33 -10.51 -15.16 -16.39
CA ASP A 33 -11.24 -13.90 -16.37
C ASP A 33 -10.64 -13.02 -15.25
N PRO A 34 -10.23 -11.77 -15.53
CA PRO A 34 -9.68 -10.90 -14.49
C PRO A 34 -10.70 -10.45 -13.42
N SER A 35 -11.94 -10.96 -13.49
CA SER A 35 -13.08 -10.49 -12.70
C SER A 35 -13.30 -11.20 -11.36
N ASP A 36 -12.42 -12.10 -10.92
CA ASP A 36 -12.56 -12.76 -9.61
C ASP A 36 -11.68 -12.10 -8.53
N THR A 37 -11.79 -10.77 -8.41
CA THR A 37 -11.23 -10.07 -7.25
C THR A 37 -12.11 -10.41 -6.04
N ALA A 38 -11.64 -11.30 -5.18
CA ALA A 38 -12.35 -11.62 -3.94
C ALA A 38 -12.50 -10.36 -3.08
N SER A 39 -13.65 -10.20 -2.43
CA SER A 39 -13.85 -9.10 -1.47
C SER A 39 -12.78 -9.13 -0.38
N SER A 40 -12.27 -7.97 -0.01
CA SER A 40 -11.31 -7.86 1.09
C SER A 40 -11.90 -8.43 2.38
N PRO A 41 -11.14 -9.24 3.14
CA PRO A 41 -11.62 -9.80 4.38
C PRO A 41 -11.85 -8.73 5.43
N SER A 42 -12.78 -8.95 6.37
CA SER A 42 -13.06 -8.02 7.46
C SER A 42 -12.44 -8.50 8.77
N LEU A 43 -11.91 -7.55 9.54
CA LEU A 43 -11.48 -7.79 10.93
C LEU A 43 -12.65 -7.67 11.94
N GLY A 44 -13.87 -7.41 11.48
CA GLY A 44 -15.02 -7.12 12.34
C GLY A 44 -14.77 -5.87 13.18
N ALA A 45 -15.08 -5.97 14.48
CA ALA A 45 -14.89 -4.86 15.42
C ALA A 45 -13.48 -4.79 16.03
N ARG A 46 -12.55 -5.69 15.66
CA ARG A 46 -11.23 -5.75 16.27
C ARG A 46 -10.38 -4.55 15.83
N ARG A 47 -9.93 -3.76 16.78
CA ARG A 47 -9.08 -2.61 16.54
C ARG A 47 -7.64 -3.05 16.27
N VAL A 48 -7.03 -2.45 15.26
CA VAL A 48 -5.61 -2.57 15.00
C VAL A 48 -4.87 -1.59 15.90
N PHE A 49 -3.92 -2.07 16.67
CA PHE A 49 -3.16 -1.36 17.69
C PHE A 49 -4.00 -0.86 18.90
N PRO A 50 -3.38 -0.54 20.03
CA PRO A 50 -4.00 0.12 21.17
C PRO A 50 -4.62 1.48 20.82
N SER A 51 -5.54 1.96 21.65
CA SER A 51 -6.27 3.21 21.39
C SER A 51 -5.39 4.46 21.44
N ASP A 52 -4.29 4.41 22.14
CA ASP A 52 -3.27 5.47 22.30
C ASP A 52 -2.13 5.38 21.27
N ASN A 53 -2.15 4.36 20.42
CA ASN A 53 -1.20 4.25 19.32
C ASN A 53 -1.26 5.48 18.41
N PRO A 54 -0.12 5.97 17.89
CA PRO A 54 -0.10 7.10 16.95
C PRO A 54 -1.06 6.97 15.78
N TRP A 55 -1.32 5.78 15.26
CA TRP A 55 -2.30 5.57 14.20
C TRP A 55 -3.73 5.88 14.63
N ASN A 56 -4.07 5.63 15.90
CA ASN A 56 -5.41 5.79 16.47
C ASN A 56 -5.60 7.13 17.22
N ALA A 57 -4.54 7.94 17.35
CA ALA A 57 -4.58 9.18 18.10
C ALA A 57 -5.41 10.26 17.40
N ASP A 58 -6.36 10.86 18.13
CA ASP A 58 -7.11 12.03 17.68
C ASP A 58 -6.18 13.25 17.63
N ILE A 59 -5.99 13.82 16.44
CA ILE A 59 -5.15 15.01 16.21
C ILE A 59 -5.96 16.27 15.87
N SER A 60 -7.29 16.19 15.96
CA SER A 60 -8.17 17.30 15.53
C SER A 60 -7.89 18.62 16.25
N ALA A 61 -7.40 18.57 17.49
CA ALA A 61 -7.04 19.73 18.31
C ALA A 61 -5.53 20.05 18.31
N GLN A 62 -4.70 19.29 17.61
CA GLN A 62 -3.25 19.54 17.58
C GLN A 62 -2.95 20.89 16.90
N PRO A 63 -1.97 21.67 17.39
CA PRO A 63 -1.61 22.92 16.75
C PRO A 63 -1.01 22.70 15.36
N VAL A 64 -1.27 23.65 14.47
CA VAL A 64 -0.69 23.65 13.11
C VAL A 64 0.81 23.95 13.20
N ASP A 65 1.60 23.27 12.38
CA ASP A 65 3.04 23.52 12.26
C ASP A 65 3.28 24.85 11.54
N PRO A 66 4.17 25.73 12.04
CA PRO A 66 4.49 27.01 11.37
C PRO A 66 4.97 26.84 9.92
N ALA A 67 5.58 25.72 9.55
CA ALA A 67 6.03 25.41 8.20
C ALA A 67 4.96 24.72 7.34
N SER A 68 3.71 24.58 7.83
CA SER A 68 2.65 23.80 7.19
C SER A 68 2.49 24.12 5.70
N ALA A 69 2.36 25.39 5.35
CA ALA A 69 2.17 25.80 3.95
C ALA A 69 3.34 25.40 3.04
N THR A 70 4.57 25.55 3.52
CA THR A 70 5.79 25.17 2.79
C THR A 70 5.85 23.66 2.57
N LEU A 71 5.56 22.87 3.60
CA LEU A 71 5.61 21.42 3.55
C LEU A 71 4.52 20.85 2.63
N ILE A 72 3.31 21.39 2.69
CA ILE A 72 2.23 21.02 1.77
C ILE A 72 2.59 21.35 0.33
N ALA A 73 3.09 22.55 0.07
CA ALA A 73 3.51 22.96 -1.27
C ALA A 73 4.63 22.07 -1.82
N SER A 74 5.53 21.58 -0.97
CA SER A 74 6.64 20.70 -1.40
C SER A 74 6.18 19.30 -1.83
N CYS A 75 5.01 18.83 -1.35
CA CYS A 75 4.34 17.62 -1.84
C CYS A 75 3.57 17.84 -3.17
N GLY A 76 3.54 19.07 -3.66
CA GLY A 76 2.81 19.50 -4.86
C GLY A 76 1.39 19.99 -4.53
N LEU A 77 1.02 21.12 -5.13
CA LEU A 77 -0.32 21.66 -5.02
C LEU A 77 -1.25 20.89 -5.99
N ARG A 78 -1.80 19.80 -5.52
CA ARG A 78 -2.68 18.89 -6.27
C ARG A 78 -3.88 18.49 -5.42
N ASN A 79 -4.84 17.82 -6.02
CA ASN A 79 -5.92 17.20 -5.28
C ASN A 79 -5.51 15.82 -4.78
N LEU A 80 -6.23 15.30 -3.80
CA LEU A 80 -6.10 13.91 -3.37
C LEU A 80 -6.28 12.97 -4.56
N HIS A 81 -5.63 11.84 -4.51
CA HIS A 81 -5.82 10.74 -5.46
C HIS A 81 -6.07 9.45 -4.68
N PRO A 82 -7.24 8.83 -4.77
CA PRO A 82 -7.44 7.49 -4.24
C PRO A 82 -6.57 6.51 -5.04
N ASP A 83 -5.64 5.86 -4.37
CA ASP A 83 -4.78 4.81 -4.94
C ASP A 83 -5.32 3.44 -4.52
N PHE A 84 -6.61 3.28 -4.66
CA PHE A 84 -7.38 2.08 -4.38
C PHE A 84 -8.76 2.18 -5.04
N GLY A 85 -9.40 1.04 -5.25
CA GLY A 85 -10.71 0.96 -5.85
C GLY A 85 -11.19 -0.48 -6.01
N SER A 86 -12.04 -0.70 -7.00
CA SER A 86 -12.64 -2.01 -7.25
C SER A 86 -11.62 -3.09 -7.65
N VAL A 87 -10.50 -2.69 -8.26
CA VAL A 87 -9.50 -3.63 -8.84
C VAL A 87 -8.09 -3.39 -8.31
N TYR A 88 -7.72 -2.17 -7.97
CA TYR A 88 -6.36 -1.78 -7.60
C TYR A 88 -6.28 -1.29 -6.14
N GLY A 89 -5.07 -1.34 -5.59
CA GLY A 89 -4.75 -1.05 -4.20
C GLY A 89 -3.84 -2.12 -3.60
N ILE A 90 -3.51 -2.01 -2.33
CA ILE A 90 -2.66 -2.98 -1.64
C ILE A 90 -3.56 -4.03 -0.96
N PRO A 91 -3.61 -5.27 -1.49
CA PRO A 91 -4.45 -6.32 -0.93
C PRO A 91 -3.86 -6.87 0.38
N TYR A 92 -4.71 -7.47 1.20
CA TYR A 92 -4.31 -8.19 2.40
C TYR A 92 -5.09 -9.49 2.57
N VAL A 93 -4.57 -10.38 3.38
CA VAL A 93 -5.19 -11.68 3.68
C VAL A 93 -5.12 -11.95 5.18
N LEU A 94 -6.07 -12.73 5.68
CA LEU A 94 -6.07 -13.19 7.07
C LEU A 94 -5.43 -14.58 7.18
N ALA A 95 -4.55 -14.75 8.16
CA ALA A 95 -4.00 -16.04 8.55
C ALA A 95 -4.68 -16.52 9.83
N GLY A 96 -4.92 -17.83 9.90
CA GLY A 96 -5.51 -18.53 11.05
C GLY A 96 -4.58 -19.62 11.59
N SER A 97 -5.05 -20.41 12.56
CA SER A 97 -4.26 -21.48 13.21
C SER A 97 -3.73 -22.56 12.26
N GLY A 98 -4.42 -22.77 11.12
CA GLY A 98 -4.01 -23.76 10.10
C GLY A 98 -3.12 -23.17 9.00
N THR A 99 -2.80 -21.89 9.03
CA THR A 99 -1.98 -21.27 7.99
C THR A 99 -0.54 -21.74 8.06
N PRO A 100 0.03 -22.27 6.94
CA PRO A 100 1.40 -22.74 6.95
C PRO A 100 2.38 -21.58 7.13
N LYS A 101 3.45 -21.84 7.88
CA LYS A 101 4.56 -20.91 8.01
C LYS A 101 5.58 -21.17 6.91
N ARG A 102 5.86 -20.14 6.11
CA ARG A 102 6.74 -20.19 4.94
C ARG A 102 8.09 -19.55 5.23
N PRO A 103 9.21 -20.18 4.89
CA PRO A 103 10.50 -19.51 4.89
C PRO A 103 10.50 -18.33 3.92
N VAL A 104 11.11 -17.22 4.33
CA VAL A 104 11.29 -16.03 3.50
C VAL A 104 12.76 -15.62 3.54
N SER A 105 13.38 -15.39 2.40
CA SER A 105 14.69 -14.75 2.27
C SER A 105 14.53 -13.29 1.90
N PHE A 106 15.43 -12.42 2.37
CA PHE A 106 15.35 -10.98 2.18
C PHE A 106 16.61 -10.43 1.54
N ASP A 107 16.47 -9.45 0.63
CA ASP A 107 17.59 -8.70 0.08
C ASP A 107 18.15 -7.74 1.14
N TYR A 108 17.27 -7.08 1.93
CA TYR A 108 17.62 -6.23 3.07
C TYR A 108 17.46 -7.01 4.39
N ALA A 109 18.21 -8.11 4.53
CA ALA A 109 18.06 -9.03 5.66
C ALA A 109 18.41 -8.39 7.02
N ASP A 110 19.33 -7.42 7.04
CA ASP A 110 19.77 -6.69 8.21
C ASP A 110 18.75 -5.68 8.76
N GLU A 111 17.75 -5.33 7.93
CA GLU A 111 16.61 -4.47 8.30
C GLU A 111 15.26 -5.21 8.26
N SER A 112 15.28 -6.53 8.14
CA SER A 112 14.07 -7.36 8.04
C SER A 112 13.88 -8.27 9.25
N ASP A 113 12.64 -8.47 9.68
CA ASP A 113 12.33 -9.45 10.71
C ASP A 113 12.42 -10.87 10.11
N PRO A 114 13.16 -11.80 10.73
CA PRO A 114 13.37 -13.11 10.17
C PRO A 114 12.07 -13.93 10.11
N GLY A 115 11.96 -14.80 9.08
CA GLY A 115 10.89 -15.77 8.97
C GLY A 115 10.92 -16.90 10.03
N PRO A 116 9.97 -17.86 9.97
CA PRO A 116 8.99 -18.02 8.90
C PRO A 116 7.73 -17.16 9.06
N TYR A 117 7.10 -16.77 7.94
CA TYR A 117 5.87 -15.97 7.91
C TYR A 117 4.63 -16.85 7.64
N PRO A 118 3.48 -16.58 8.27
CA PRO A 118 2.24 -17.35 8.06
C PRO A 118 1.55 -16.89 6.75
N ILE A 119 2.04 -17.30 5.61
CA ILE A 119 1.53 -16.90 4.31
C ILE A 119 0.58 -17.98 3.79
N PRO A 120 -0.74 -17.70 3.63
CA PRO A 120 -1.70 -18.64 3.07
C PRO A 120 -1.37 -19.00 1.62
N ASP A 121 -1.85 -20.17 1.16
CA ASP A 121 -1.81 -20.50 -0.25
C ASP A 121 -2.63 -19.50 -1.05
N GLY A 122 -2.09 -19.07 -2.20
CA GLY A 122 -2.76 -18.05 -3.01
C GLY A 122 -2.83 -16.65 -2.38
N ALA A 123 -1.96 -16.33 -1.40
CA ALA A 123 -1.90 -15.00 -0.82
C ALA A 123 -1.82 -13.94 -1.94
N PRO A 124 -2.67 -12.90 -1.92
CA PRO A 124 -2.69 -11.89 -2.95
C PRO A 124 -1.40 -11.07 -2.93
N ILE A 125 -0.89 -10.77 -4.13
CA ILE A 125 0.26 -9.90 -4.35
C ILE A 125 -0.26 -8.60 -4.97
N GLU A 126 0.19 -7.47 -4.51
CA GLU A 126 -0.18 -6.18 -5.08
C GLU A 126 0.12 -6.13 -6.58
N GLY A 127 -0.87 -5.72 -7.38
CA GLY A 127 -0.80 -5.73 -8.85
C GLY A 127 -0.81 -7.12 -9.48
N GLY A 128 -1.02 -8.19 -8.71
CA GLY A 128 -1.10 -9.57 -9.18
C GLY A 128 0.25 -10.27 -9.33
N ALA A 129 0.21 -11.55 -9.71
CA ALA A 129 1.40 -12.41 -9.79
C ALA A 129 2.45 -11.91 -10.80
N SER A 130 2.01 -11.23 -11.87
CA SER A 130 2.88 -10.66 -12.92
C SER A 130 3.26 -9.20 -12.70
N SER A 131 2.91 -8.61 -11.56
CA SER A 131 3.25 -7.23 -11.23
C SER A 131 4.75 -6.99 -11.30
N THR A 132 5.13 -5.82 -11.80
CA THR A 132 6.50 -5.27 -11.79
C THR A 132 6.62 -4.06 -10.84
N GLY A 133 5.56 -3.77 -10.07
CA GLY A 133 5.55 -2.75 -9.03
C GLY A 133 6.08 -3.28 -7.69
N ASP A 134 5.62 -2.68 -6.61
CA ASP A 134 6.14 -2.93 -5.25
C ASP A 134 5.79 -4.31 -4.68
N ARG A 135 4.80 -5.01 -5.28
CA ARG A 135 4.47 -6.41 -4.98
C ARG A 135 4.29 -6.69 -3.50
N HIS A 136 3.60 -5.81 -2.79
CA HIS A 136 3.33 -6.01 -1.37
C HIS A 136 2.49 -7.27 -1.13
N VAL A 137 2.83 -7.99 -0.05
CA VAL A 137 2.02 -9.07 0.52
C VAL A 137 1.80 -8.76 1.99
N LEU A 138 0.53 -8.53 2.37
CA LEU A 138 0.15 -8.19 3.73
C LEU A 138 -0.66 -9.33 4.33
N VAL A 139 -0.23 -9.84 5.49
CA VAL A 139 -0.89 -10.95 6.19
C VAL A 139 -1.18 -10.55 7.63
N VAL A 140 -2.44 -10.57 8.00
CA VAL A 140 -2.87 -10.39 9.39
C VAL A 140 -3.11 -11.74 10.04
N ASP A 141 -2.23 -12.14 10.95
CA ASP A 141 -2.43 -13.33 11.80
C ASP A 141 -3.45 -13.01 12.89
N THR A 142 -4.66 -13.54 12.72
CA THR A 142 -5.79 -13.29 13.64
C THR A 142 -5.67 -14.03 14.97
N VAL A 143 -4.80 -15.04 15.06
CA VAL A 143 -4.54 -15.82 16.26
C VAL A 143 -3.46 -15.17 17.11
N ALA A 144 -2.28 -14.93 16.51
CA ALA A 144 -1.17 -14.28 17.20
C ALA A 144 -1.34 -12.76 17.33
N TRP A 145 -2.30 -12.19 16.62
CA TRP A 145 -2.56 -10.76 16.49
C TRP A 145 -1.32 -9.99 16.04
N LYS A 146 -0.72 -10.49 14.98
CA LYS A 146 0.47 -9.91 14.35
C LYS A 146 0.20 -9.62 12.89
N LEU A 147 0.86 -8.59 12.40
CA LEU A 147 0.89 -8.22 10.99
C LEU A 147 2.24 -8.61 10.42
N TYR A 148 2.23 -9.25 9.27
CA TYR A 148 3.41 -9.60 8.49
C TYR A 148 3.30 -8.92 7.14
N GLU A 149 4.32 -8.17 6.76
CA GLU A 149 4.34 -7.42 5.51
C GLU A 149 5.61 -7.70 4.75
N LEU A 150 5.48 -7.86 3.44
CA LEU A 150 6.59 -8.08 2.51
C LEU A 150 6.57 -7.00 1.44
N TYR A 151 7.74 -6.48 1.08
CA TYR A 151 8.00 -5.66 -0.09
C TYR A 151 8.71 -6.50 -1.15
N ASP A 152 8.39 -6.30 -2.43
CA ASP A 152 8.93 -7.03 -3.58
C ASP A 152 8.89 -8.55 -3.39
N ALA A 153 7.69 -9.06 -3.08
CA ALA A 153 7.48 -10.45 -2.70
C ALA A 153 7.31 -11.38 -3.91
N HIS A 154 8.08 -12.48 -3.92
CA HIS A 154 8.06 -13.50 -4.97
C HIS A 154 7.89 -14.90 -4.37
N PRO A 155 6.82 -15.61 -4.75
CA PRO A 155 6.65 -17.01 -4.34
C PRO A 155 7.67 -17.91 -5.04
N LEU A 156 8.30 -18.79 -4.28
CA LEU A 156 9.25 -19.80 -4.76
C LEU A 156 8.70 -21.21 -4.48
N ASN A 157 9.12 -22.18 -5.29
CA ASN A 157 8.75 -23.60 -5.09
C ASN A 157 7.22 -23.80 -4.99
N GLY A 158 6.46 -23.13 -5.86
CA GLY A 158 5.00 -23.19 -5.82
C GLY A 158 4.38 -22.54 -4.57
N GLY A 159 5.05 -21.55 -3.97
CA GLY A 159 4.61 -20.87 -2.75
C GLY A 159 5.06 -21.54 -1.44
N ALA A 160 5.83 -22.64 -1.50
CA ALA A 160 6.36 -23.30 -0.31
C ALA A 160 7.41 -22.47 0.43
N SER A 161 8.06 -21.52 -0.27
CA SER A 161 8.97 -20.51 0.27
C SER A 161 8.81 -19.21 -0.52
N TRP A 162 9.42 -18.12 -0.04
CA TRP A 162 9.33 -16.80 -0.65
C TRP A 162 10.70 -16.10 -0.64
N SER A 163 10.90 -15.21 -1.59
CA SER A 163 11.91 -14.15 -1.49
C SER A 163 11.21 -12.78 -1.48
N ALA A 164 11.81 -11.81 -0.82
CA ALA A 164 11.30 -10.45 -0.76
C ALA A 164 12.45 -9.45 -0.61
N GLY A 165 12.24 -8.21 -1.01
CA GLY A 165 13.17 -7.12 -0.76
C GLY A 165 13.33 -6.88 0.73
N ALA A 166 12.22 -6.63 1.42
CA ALA A 166 12.17 -6.44 2.87
C ALA A 166 10.96 -7.12 3.50
N GLY A 167 11.06 -7.41 4.80
CA GLY A 167 9.96 -7.97 5.58
C GLY A 167 9.85 -7.36 6.98
N ALA A 168 8.62 -7.16 7.43
CA ALA A 168 8.35 -6.56 8.73
C ALA A 168 7.25 -7.32 9.48
N VAL A 169 7.44 -7.44 10.80
CA VAL A 169 6.46 -8.03 11.72
C VAL A 169 6.08 -7.02 12.78
N PHE A 170 4.79 -6.74 12.89
CA PHE A 170 4.25 -5.83 13.90
C PHE A 170 3.34 -6.58 14.86
N ASP A 171 3.50 -6.34 16.15
CA ASP A 171 2.56 -6.78 17.17
C ASP A 171 1.38 -5.80 17.23
N LEU A 172 0.21 -6.24 16.79
CA LEU A 172 -0.99 -5.40 16.71
C LEU A 172 -1.65 -5.13 18.07
N ALA A 173 -1.15 -5.73 19.14
CA ALA A 173 -1.56 -5.46 20.51
C ALA A 173 -0.62 -4.52 21.27
N SER A 174 0.41 -3.97 20.60
CA SER A 174 1.50 -3.21 21.20
C SER A 174 1.78 -1.91 20.45
N ASP A 175 2.34 -0.91 21.13
CA ASP A 175 2.86 0.32 20.55
C ASP A 175 4.36 0.25 20.23
N ALA A 176 4.93 -0.95 20.26
CA ALA A 176 6.33 -1.17 19.96
C ALA A 176 6.65 -0.73 18.52
N LEU A 177 7.65 0.12 18.40
CA LEU A 177 8.16 0.57 17.11
C LEU A 177 9.30 -0.33 16.64
N ARG A 178 9.50 -0.42 15.33
CA ARG A 178 10.68 -1.08 14.74
C ARG A 178 11.97 -0.45 15.26
N PRO A 179 13.11 -1.16 15.17
CA PRO A 179 14.42 -0.56 15.44
C PRO A 179 14.61 0.74 14.67
N MET A 180 15.37 1.68 15.26
CA MET A 180 15.66 2.95 14.60
C MET A 180 16.49 2.72 13.34
N TYR A 181 16.16 3.41 12.26
CA TYR A 181 16.74 3.31 10.92
C TYR A 181 16.42 2.02 10.15
N TRP A 182 15.58 1.15 10.68
CA TRP A 182 15.08 0.00 9.93
C TRP A 182 13.92 0.42 9.03
N THR A 183 13.99 0.00 7.77
CA THR A 183 12.86 0.04 6.87
C THR A 183 11.77 -0.95 7.29
N SER A 184 10.66 -0.97 6.59
CA SER A 184 9.65 -2.04 6.63
C SER A 184 9.33 -2.45 5.20
N ALA A 185 8.15 -2.96 4.95
CA ALA A 185 7.61 -3.01 3.59
C ALA A 185 7.24 -1.61 3.06
N ASP A 186 7.29 -0.60 3.92
CA ASP A 186 7.06 0.81 3.63
C ASP A 186 8.32 1.64 3.91
N ALA A 187 8.63 2.62 3.07
CA ALA A 187 9.88 3.37 3.13
C ALA A 187 10.11 4.13 4.46
N ALA A 188 9.04 4.47 5.18
CA ALA A 188 9.12 5.14 6.47
C ALA A 188 9.42 4.19 7.65
N GLY A 189 9.53 2.88 7.44
CA GLY A 189 9.61 1.90 8.52
C GLY A 189 8.29 1.79 9.30
N LEU A 190 7.18 2.13 8.66
CA LEU A 190 5.82 2.06 9.19
C LEU A 190 5.12 0.77 8.71
N PRO A 191 4.07 0.32 9.40
CA PRO A 191 3.17 -0.69 8.85
C PRO A 191 2.26 -0.07 7.78
N ILE A 192 1.99 -0.82 6.72
CA ILE A 192 1.10 -0.41 5.62
C ILE A 192 -0.37 -0.64 6.01
N PHE A 193 -0.71 -1.87 6.42
CA PHE A 193 -2.09 -2.30 6.67
C PHE A 193 -2.89 -1.36 7.58
N PRO A 194 -2.37 -0.87 8.71
CA PRO A 194 -3.11 0.04 9.60
C PRO A 194 -3.49 1.37 8.96
N GLY A 195 -2.79 1.77 7.90
CA GLY A 195 -3.01 3.04 7.18
C GLY A 195 -3.89 2.90 5.93
N LEU A 196 -4.33 1.68 5.56
CA LEU A 196 -5.17 1.47 4.39
C LEU A 196 -6.60 1.94 4.64
N VAL A 197 -7.19 2.60 3.64
CA VAL A 197 -8.64 2.76 3.56
C VAL A 197 -9.24 1.41 3.18
N ARG A 198 -10.16 0.87 3.99
CA ARG A 198 -10.77 -0.43 3.78
C ARG A 198 -12.29 -0.32 3.60
N TYR A 199 -12.84 -1.16 2.75
CA TYR A 199 -14.28 -1.16 2.44
C TYR A 199 -15.15 -1.48 3.66
N ASP A 200 -14.75 -2.46 4.48
CA ASP A 200 -15.46 -2.86 5.67
C ASP A 200 -15.58 -1.72 6.71
N GLU A 201 -14.60 -0.81 6.76
CA GLU A 201 -14.66 0.37 7.63
C GLU A 201 -15.44 1.51 6.99
N ALA A 202 -15.10 1.88 5.75
CA ALA A 202 -15.68 3.06 5.12
C ALA A 202 -17.17 2.89 4.78
N VAL A 203 -17.57 1.68 4.37
CA VAL A 203 -18.94 1.39 3.90
C VAL A 203 -19.73 0.57 4.93
N THR A 204 -19.20 -0.60 5.34
CA THR A 204 -19.96 -1.51 6.19
C THR A 204 -20.12 -0.97 7.61
N LYS A 205 -19.05 -0.49 8.22
CA LYS A 205 -19.04 0.12 9.56
C LYS A 205 -19.48 1.60 9.53
N GLY A 206 -19.19 2.31 8.45
CA GLY A 206 -19.43 3.75 8.32
C GLY A 206 -18.50 4.62 9.18
N ALA A 207 -17.34 4.07 9.59
CA ALA A 207 -16.33 4.79 10.38
C ALA A 207 -14.94 4.20 10.16
N ILE A 208 -13.94 5.07 9.95
CA ILE A 208 -12.52 4.76 9.98
C ILE A 208 -11.96 5.39 11.26
N ASP A 209 -11.42 4.58 12.16
CA ASP A 209 -10.97 5.00 13.49
C ASP A 209 -9.43 5.05 13.61
N HIS A 210 -8.76 5.39 12.53
CA HIS A 210 -7.30 5.51 12.44
C HIS A 210 -6.87 6.54 11.39
N ALA A 211 -5.60 6.93 11.43
CA ALA A 211 -4.97 7.74 10.39
C ALA A 211 -4.82 6.94 9.09
N VAL A 212 -4.82 7.64 7.96
CA VAL A 212 -4.65 7.05 6.63
C VAL A 212 -3.21 7.28 6.13
N ARG A 213 -2.69 6.36 5.35
CA ARG A 213 -1.38 6.45 4.70
C ARG A 213 -1.47 7.32 3.45
N PHE A 214 -0.43 8.18 3.20
CA PHE A 214 -0.30 8.92 1.95
C PHE A 214 1.16 9.05 1.51
N THR A 215 1.39 9.44 0.25
CA THR A 215 2.70 9.60 -0.36
C THR A 215 2.99 11.04 -0.79
N CYS A 216 4.28 11.37 -0.89
CA CYS A 216 4.79 12.66 -1.34
C CYS A 216 5.99 12.43 -2.26
N PRO A 217 6.17 13.19 -3.38
CA PRO A 217 7.22 12.86 -4.37
C PRO A 217 8.63 13.12 -3.88
N ARG A 218 8.81 13.98 -2.89
CA ARG A 218 10.10 14.32 -2.33
C ARG A 218 10.02 14.45 -0.82
N THR A 219 10.91 13.77 -0.13
CA THR A 219 11.07 13.86 1.32
C THR A 219 12.50 14.30 1.66
N ARG A 220 12.75 14.69 2.89
CA ARG A 220 14.12 14.97 3.37
C ARG A 220 14.75 13.77 4.05
N LYS A 221 16.07 13.79 4.18
CA LYS A 221 16.82 12.88 5.04
C LYS A 221 16.41 13.10 6.49
N GLY A 222 15.44 12.36 6.95
CA GLY A 222 14.94 12.41 8.33
C GLY A 222 13.51 11.89 8.45
N PHE A 223 13.18 11.51 9.67
CA PHE A 223 11.86 11.01 10.03
C PHE A 223 11.42 11.55 11.40
N ILE A 224 10.13 11.44 11.67
CA ILE A 224 9.52 11.70 12.98
C ILE A 224 8.72 10.48 13.42
N SER A 225 8.70 10.20 14.72
CA SER A 225 7.87 9.12 15.27
C SER A 225 6.39 9.27 14.86
N PRO A 226 5.70 8.16 14.47
CA PRO A 226 6.10 6.75 14.63
C PRO A 226 7.03 6.20 13.54
N ALA A 227 7.35 6.95 12.47
CA ALA A 227 8.31 6.50 11.46
C ALA A 227 9.70 6.22 12.07
N ARG A 228 10.42 5.29 11.45
CA ARG A 228 11.71 4.79 11.92
C ARG A 228 12.82 4.88 10.88
N HIS A 229 12.46 5.20 9.62
CA HIS A 229 13.38 5.23 8.49
C HIS A 229 13.09 6.42 7.57
N TYR A 230 14.03 6.76 6.71
CA TYR A 230 13.92 7.76 5.64
C TYR A 230 14.53 7.22 4.35
N ALA A 231 13.93 7.53 3.21
CA ALA A 231 14.37 7.08 1.88
C ALA A 231 14.83 8.27 1.00
N SER A 232 15.57 9.22 1.58
CA SER A 232 16.06 10.39 0.85
C SER A 232 17.40 10.86 1.40
N SER A 233 18.25 11.40 0.53
CA SER A 233 19.50 12.08 0.90
C SER A 233 19.36 13.60 1.00
N ASP A 234 18.23 14.19 0.61
CA ASP A 234 17.98 15.64 0.62
C ASP A 234 17.88 16.16 2.05
N THR A 235 18.65 17.17 2.40
CA THR A 235 18.68 17.73 3.78
C THR A 235 17.83 18.98 3.94
N SER A 236 17.12 19.43 2.90
CA SER A 236 16.32 20.64 2.93
C SER A 236 15.19 20.57 3.96
N SER A 237 15.12 21.56 4.85
CA SER A 237 14.03 21.69 5.82
C SER A 237 12.68 22.08 5.19
N ALA A 238 12.68 22.52 3.93
CA ALA A 238 11.47 22.79 3.16
C ALA A 238 10.77 21.51 2.67
N LEU A 239 11.44 20.36 2.75
CA LEU A 239 10.86 19.06 2.43
C LEU A 239 10.34 18.34 3.68
N PRO A 240 9.28 17.52 3.55
CA PRO A 240 8.72 16.81 4.68
C PRO A 240 9.62 15.65 5.12
N PRO A 241 9.73 15.39 6.42
CA PRO A 241 10.31 14.13 6.92
C PRO A 241 9.30 12.99 6.75
N MET A 242 9.77 11.74 6.66
CA MET A 242 8.90 10.58 6.81
C MET A 242 8.18 10.61 8.17
N GLY A 243 6.94 10.15 8.21
CA GLY A 243 6.08 10.25 9.39
C GLY A 243 5.43 11.62 9.59
N MET A 244 5.65 12.61 8.69
CA MET A 244 4.91 13.87 8.73
C MET A 244 3.41 13.59 8.77
N ARG A 245 2.69 14.29 9.66
CA ARG A 245 1.25 14.12 9.81
C ARG A 245 0.49 15.34 9.34
N VAL A 246 -0.49 15.12 8.47
CA VAL A 246 -1.40 16.15 7.99
C VAL A 246 -2.83 15.84 8.41
N ARG A 247 -3.66 16.86 8.57
CA ARG A 247 -5.10 16.69 8.76
C ARG A 247 -5.87 17.55 7.78
N LEU A 248 -7.07 17.13 7.41
CA LEU A 248 -8.02 17.96 6.70
C LEU A 248 -8.53 19.06 7.65
N ALA A 249 -8.53 20.31 7.20
CA ALA A 249 -8.94 21.45 8.01
C ALA A 249 -10.37 21.28 8.56
N ALA A 250 -10.60 21.69 9.80
CA ALA A 250 -11.91 21.56 10.44
C ALA A 250 -13.02 22.25 9.66
N SER A 251 -12.71 23.39 9.02
CA SER A 251 -13.64 24.19 8.21
C SER A 251 -14.03 23.59 6.86
N PHE A 252 -13.30 22.56 6.38
CA PHE A 252 -13.62 21.94 5.09
C PHE A 252 -14.97 21.23 5.14
N ASP A 253 -15.90 21.59 4.26
CA ASP A 253 -17.22 20.93 4.21
C ASP A 253 -17.14 19.57 3.53
N VAL A 254 -17.52 18.54 4.26
CA VAL A 254 -17.57 17.15 3.74
C VAL A 254 -18.99 16.72 3.35
N GLY A 255 -20.01 17.54 3.62
CA GLY A 255 -21.43 17.19 3.48
C GLY A 255 -21.87 16.95 2.04
N THR A 256 -21.17 17.50 1.07
CA THR A 256 -21.48 17.41 -0.37
C THR A 256 -20.89 16.15 -1.03
N TYR A 257 -20.08 15.37 -0.33
CA TYR A 257 -19.42 14.18 -0.85
C TYR A 257 -20.27 12.91 -0.70
N PRO A 258 -20.05 11.86 -1.50
CA PRO A 258 -20.64 10.54 -1.29
C PRO A 258 -20.42 10.01 0.12
N ALA A 259 -21.31 9.16 0.64
CA ALA A 259 -21.31 8.75 2.05
C ALA A 259 -19.99 8.11 2.50
N GLU A 260 -19.43 7.18 1.73
CA GLU A 260 -18.14 6.54 1.99
C GLU A 260 -16.97 7.52 1.94
N VAL A 261 -17.01 8.48 1.01
CA VAL A 261 -16.00 9.54 0.93
C VAL A 261 -16.11 10.47 2.14
N GLN A 262 -17.31 10.79 2.62
CA GLN A 262 -17.47 11.54 3.87
C GLN A 262 -16.84 10.82 5.05
N VAL A 263 -16.94 9.47 5.13
CA VAL A 263 -16.30 8.69 6.19
C VAL A 263 -14.79 8.83 6.13
N ILE A 264 -14.20 8.69 4.93
CA ILE A 264 -12.76 8.88 4.71
C ILE A 264 -12.32 10.29 5.12
N LEU A 265 -13.03 11.31 4.67
CA LEU A 265 -12.69 12.71 4.97
C LEU A 265 -12.86 13.05 6.45
N ARG A 266 -13.84 12.47 7.15
CA ARG A 266 -13.99 12.62 8.62
C ARG A 266 -12.80 11.99 9.35
N ALA A 267 -12.33 10.83 8.91
CA ALA A 267 -11.12 10.22 9.47
C ALA A 267 -9.89 11.12 9.25
N MET A 268 -9.75 11.70 8.06
CA MET A 268 -8.67 12.66 7.77
C MET A 268 -8.75 13.94 8.62
N LYS A 269 -9.93 14.38 9.03
CA LYS A 269 -10.08 15.49 10.00
C LYS A 269 -9.65 15.09 11.40
N LYS A 270 -10.04 13.91 11.85
CA LYS A 270 -9.84 13.44 13.23
C LYS A 270 -8.47 12.83 13.45
N TYR A 271 -8.11 11.89 12.61
CA TYR A 271 -6.87 11.11 12.74
C TYR A 271 -5.79 11.56 11.76
N GLY A 272 -6.17 12.28 10.69
CA GLY A 272 -5.24 12.78 9.69
C GLY A 272 -4.69 11.70 8.77
N MET A 273 -3.61 12.07 8.07
CA MET A 273 -2.81 11.16 7.23
C MET A 273 -1.36 11.19 7.66
N ILE A 274 -0.66 10.07 7.54
CA ILE A 274 0.76 9.93 7.85
C ILE A 274 1.53 9.70 6.55
N LEU A 275 2.57 10.51 6.32
CA LEU A 275 3.49 10.35 5.19
C LEU A 275 4.35 9.11 5.41
N ALA A 276 4.13 8.11 4.57
CA ALA A 276 4.69 6.78 4.75
C ALA A 276 5.70 6.40 3.66
N ASP A 277 5.60 7.03 2.46
CA ASP A 277 6.49 6.70 1.35
C ASP A 277 6.72 7.87 0.40
N ASN A 278 7.76 7.73 -0.42
CA ASN A 278 7.95 8.52 -1.63
C ASN A 278 7.07 7.95 -2.75
N GLY A 279 6.46 8.83 -3.53
CA GLY A 279 5.57 8.41 -4.61
C GLY A 279 4.88 9.61 -5.24
N SER A 280 3.80 9.38 -5.97
CA SER A 280 2.98 10.47 -6.49
C SER A 280 2.39 11.29 -5.35
N GLY A 281 2.39 12.63 -5.48
CA GLY A 281 1.92 13.51 -4.41
C GLY A 281 0.44 13.33 -4.11
N TRP A 282 0.09 13.24 -2.82
CA TRP A 282 -1.28 13.15 -2.33
C TRP A 282 -2.05 11.88 -2.75
N TYR A 283 -1.32 10.80 -3.05
CA TYR A 283 -1.92 9.50 -3.23
C TYR A 283 -2.28 8.91 -1.87
N VAL A 284 -3.54 8.51 -1.73
CA VAL A 284 -4.11 7.90 -0.52
C VAL A 284 -4.26 6.42 -0.80
N THR A 285 -3.64 5.60 0.02
CA THR A 285 -3.59 4.15 -0.19
C THR A 285 -4.76 3.45 0.49
N GLY A 286 -5.29 2.42 -0.15
CA GLY A 286 -6.35 1.58 0.40
C GLY A 286 -6.30 0.15 -0.13
N ALA A 287 -7.16 -0.68 0.39
CA ALA A 287 -7.31 -2.06 -0.06
C ALA A 287 -8.28 -2.15 -1.24
N PRO A 288 -7.98 -2.98 -2.26
CA PRO A 288 -8.92 -3.25 -3.34
C PRO A 288 -10.13 -4.00 -2.79
N ASP A 289 -11.31 -3.69 -3.31
CA ASP A 289 -12.52 -4.45 -3.03
C ASP A 289 -13.50 -4.28 -4.20
N PRO A 290 -14.02 -5.36 -4.81
CA PRO A 290 -14.90 -5.28 -6.00
C PRO A 290 -16.23 -4.57 -5.73
N ARG A 291 -16.56 -4.31 -4.47
CA ARG A 291 -17.76 -3.58 -4.06
C ARG A 291 -17.56 -2.06 -4.05
N TRP A 292 -16.31 -1.53 -4.20
CA TRP A 292 -16.11 -0.10 -4.36
C TRP A 292 -16.80 0.42 -5.62
N ASP A 293 -17.43 1.56 -5.51
CA ASP A 293 -17.88 2.37 -6.63
C ASP A 293 -16.78 3.39 -6.96
N ASP A 294 -16.01 3.12 -8.02
CA ASP A 294 -14.84 3.91 -8.39
C ASP A 294 -15.21 5.34 -8.81
N ASP A 295 -16.40 5.55 -9.40
CA ASP A 295 -16.88 6.88 -9.75
C ASP A 295 -17.15 7.70 -8.48
N ARG A 296 -17.77 7.10 -7.47
CA ARG A 296 -18.03 7.75 -6.19
C ARG A 296 -16.73 8.01 -5.42
N LEU A 297 -15.78 7.06 -5.38
CA LEU A 297 -14.44 7.25 -4.83
C LEU A 297 -13.68 8.37 -5.56
N GLY A 298 -13.91 8.52 -6.86
CA GLY A 298 -13.36 9.59 -7.68
C GLY A 298 -13.66 11.00 -7.15
N ALA A 299 -14.67 11.17 -6.31
CA ALA A 299 -14.94 12.46 -5.64
C ALA A 299 -13.80 12.91 -4.72
N LEU A 300 -12.94 12.01 -4.20
CA LEU A 300 -11.72 12.38 -3.47
C LEU A 300 -10.81 13.29 -4.31
N LYS A 301 -10.82 13.15 -5.64
CA LYS A 301 -10.05 14.00 -6.57
C LYS A 301 -10.54 15.47 -6.61
N GLN A 302 -11.60 15.80 -5.89
CA GLN A 302 -12.07 17.19 -5.74
C GLN A 302 -11.53 17.85 -4.47
N VAL A 303 -10.84 17.13 -3.59
CA VAL A 303 -10.28 17.65 -2.34
C VAL A 303 -8.88 18.19 -2.59
N PRO A 304 -8.67 19.51 -2.55
CA PRO A 304 -7.36 20.08 -2.83
C PRO A 304 -6.40 19.93 -1.64
N SER A 305 -5.12 19.75 -1.93
CA SER A 305 -4.07 19.69 -0.90
C SER A 305 -4.01 20.94 -0.01
N SER A 306 -4.44 22.09 -0.53
CA SER A 306 -4.53 23.33 0.23
C SER A 306 -5.58 23.32 1.36
N ALA A 307 -6.47 22.31 1.36
CA ALA A 307 -7.42 22.10 2.45
C ALA A 307 -6.79 21.34 3.65
N PHE A 308 -5.54 20.92 3.54
CA PHE A 308 -4.84 20.21 4.60
C PHE A 308 -3.91 21.13 5.39
N GLU A 309 -3.64 20.72 6.62
CA GLU A 309 -2.72 21.38 7.56
C GLU A 309 -1.73 20.33 8.07
N VAL A 310 -0.42 20.67 8.09
CA VAL A 310 0.56 19.87 8.82
C VAL A 310 0.37 20.16 10.30
N VAL A 311 0.16 19.13 11.12
CA VAL A 311 0.12 19.30 12.58
C VAL A 311 1.55 19.38 13.13
N ARG A 312 1.71 20.08 14.26
CA ARG A 312 3.04 20.29 14.86
C ARG A 312 3.78 18.97 15.01
N MET A 313 4.92 18.89 14.38
CA MET A 313 5.77 17.72 14.37
C MET A 313 6.59 17.62 15.67
N GLY A 314 6.95 16.38 16.02
CA GLY A 314 7.96 16.11 17.04
C GLY A 314 9.40 16.39 16.54
N THR A 315 10.37 15.88 17.26
CA THR A 315 11.78 15.99 16.87
C THR A 315 12.06 15.20 15.59
N VAL A 316 12.71 15.84 14.63
CA VAL A 316 13.18 15.17 13.41
C VAL A 316 14.49 14.46 13.72
N VAL A 317 14.49 13.16 13.53
CA VAL A 317 15.69 12.28 13.60
C VAL A 317 16.31 12.23 12.20
N ARG A 318 17.67 12.29 12.13
CA ARG A 318 18.43 12.30 10.86
C ARG A 318 19.48 11.20 10.84
#